data_a7e63a00b594a3b6fcbafd008fef914f
#
_entry.id   a7e63a00b594a3b6fcbafd008fef914f
#
_cell.length_a   1.000
_cell.length_b   1.000
_cell.length_c   1.000
_cell.angle_alpha   90.00
_cell.angle_beta   90.00
_cell.angle_gamma   90.00
#
_symmetry.space_group_name_H-M   'P 1'
#
loop_
_entity.id
_entity.type
_entity.pdbx_description
1 polymer ?
#
loop_
_entity_poly.entity_id
_entity_poly.type
_entity_poly.pdbx_seq_one_letter_code
_entity_poly.pdbx_strand_id
1 'polypeptide(L)'
;MVDVIVFIISGIIVLAGGLGVILSRRPVRAALSLIASLFGVAVLFVLQEAHFLALVQIVVYAGAIVVLFLFVIMLLGVDSTEDLAVEPLAGQRVGAVVIGALTLALVLGGLFLSGPGGDDGSVALTGQPSRTRTLEIPEGQGDVDLLADDLFSRNLLAFEATALLLTIATVGAVVLVRNRGAEDLVVDEPGTATS
;
A
#
# COMPACT_ATOMS: atom_id res chain seq x y z
N MET A 1 22.59 -7.70 17.36
CA MET A 1 23.24 -6.44 16.92
C MET A 1 23.04 -6.21 15.42
N VAL A 2 23.20 -7.24 14.59
CA VAL A 2 22.95 -7.11 13.14
C VAL A 2 21.51 -6.70 12.84
N ASP A 3 20.54 -7.30 13.51
CA ASP A 3 19.10 -7.03 13.32
C ASP A 3 18.73 -5.58 13.59
N VAL A 4 19.30 -4.98 14.63
CA VAL A 4 19.08 -3.56 14.96
C VAL A 4 19.64 -2.65 13.87
N ILE A 5 20.80 -2.98 13.33
CA ILE A 5 21.42 -2.20 12.25
C ILE A 5 20.57 -2.29 10.98
N VAL A 6 20.14 -3.50 10.60
CA VAL A 6 19.29 -3.73 9.43
C VAL A 6 17.93 -3.04 9.62
N PHE A 7 17.35 -3.10 10.82
CA PHE A 7 16.10 -2.39 11.15
C PHE A 7 16.23 -0.88 10.96
N ILE A 8 17.31 -0.28 11.49
CA ILE A 8 17.55 1.17 11.36
C ILE A 8 17.73 1.57 9.89
N ILE A 9 18.53 0.82 9.14
CA ILE A 9 18.78 1.10 7.72
C ILE A 9 17.49 0.99 6.92
N SER A 10 16.73 -0.10 7.10
CA SER A 10 15.46 -0.32 6.42
C SER A 10 14.43 0.74 6.81
N GLY A 11 14.35 1.11 8.09
CA GLY A 11 13.48 2.19 8.55
C GLY A 11 13.82 3.54 7.91
N ILE A 12 15.10 3.86 7.79
CA ILE A 12 15.54 5.08 7.09
C ILE A 12 15.13 5.04 5.61
N ILE A 13 15.30 3.91 4.93
CA ILE A 13 14.90 3.74 3.53
C ILE A 13 13.40 3.93 3.37
N VAL A 14 12.59 3.33 4.24
CA VAL A 14 11.12 3.48 4.23
C VAL A 14 10.71 4.93 4.41
N LEU A 15 11.25 5.61 5.41
CA LEU A 15 10.93 7.01 5.70
C LEU A 15 11.42 7.95 4.59
N ALA A 16 12.64 7.77 4.10
CA ALA A 16 13.20 8.56 3.01
C ALA A 16 12.42 8.33 1.71
N GLY A 17 12.04 7.08 1.40
CA GLY A 17 11.20 6.73 0.27
C GLY A 17 9.82 7.37 0.37
N GLY A 18 9.14 7.23 1.51
CA GLY A 18 7.84 7.85 1.76
C GLY A 18 7.87 9.38 1.67
N LEU A 19 8.90 10.01 2.22
CA LEU A 19 9.11 11.45 2.10
C LEU A 19 9.40 11.85 0.64
N GLY A 20 10.18 11.02 -0.07
CA GLY A 20 10.46 11.20 -1.49
C GLY A 20 9.21 11.18 -2.38
N VAL A 21 8.20 10.37 -2.04
CA VAL A 21 6.90 10.37 -2.73
C VAL A 21 6.22 11.73 -2.59
N ILE A 22 6.19 12.29 -1.38
CA ILE A 22 5.48 13.55 -1.08
C ILE A 22 6.21 14.76 -1.67
N LEU A 23 7.55 14.77 -1.59
CA LEU A 23 8.36 15.90 -2.08
C LEU A 23 8.55 15.89 -3.58
N SER A 24 8.29 14.79 -4.25
CA SER A 24 8.56 14.64 -5.68
C SER A 24 7.49 15.34 -6.51
N ARG A 25 7.89 16.32 -7.29
CA ARG A 25 7.00 17.03 -8.22
C ARG A 25 6.72 16.25 -9.52
N ARG A 26 7.51 15.22 -9.81
CA ARG A 26 7.37 14.38 -11.01
C ARG A 26 6.79 13.02 -10.65
N PRO A 27 5.68 12.60 -11.27
CA PRO A 27 5.00 11.35 -10.93
C PRO A 27 5.92 10.12 -11.00
N VAL A 28 6.79 10.06 -12.01
CA VAL A 28 7.74 8.96 -12.17
C VAL A 28 8.75 8.89 -11.01
N ARG A 29 9.25 10.04 -10.53
CA ARG A 29 10.15 10.06 -9.37
C ARG A 29 9.43 9.65 -8.09
N ALA A 30 8.19 10.11 -7.91
CA ALA A 30 7.35 9.70 -6.78
C ALA A 30 7.18 8.18 -6.76
N ALA A 31 6.84 7.58 -7.90
CA ALA A 31 6.67 6.14 -8.00
C ALA A 31 7.98 5.35 -7.76
N LEU A 32 9.13 5.85 -8.24
CA LEU A 32 10.43 5.23 -7.92
C LEU A 32 10.76 5.32 -6.43
N SER A 33 10.45 6.45 -5.77
CA SER A 33 10.60 6.59 -4.32
C SER A 33 9.67 5.65 -3.56
N LEU A 34 8.46 5.42 -4.06
CA LEU A 34 7.52 4.45 -3.51
C LEU A 34 8.07 3.02 -3.60
N ILE A 35 8.63 2.63 -4.76
CA ILE A 35 9.28 1.32 -4.93
C ILE A 35 10.39 1.14 -3.89
N ALA A 36 11.26 2.13 -3.72
CA ALA A 36 12.33 2.08 -2.73
C ALA A 36 11.80 1.89 -1.30
N SER A 37 10.72 2.59 -0.94
CA SER A 37 10.04 2.42 0.34
C SER A 37 9.48 1.01 0.52
N LEU A 38 8.83 0.45 -0.52
CA LEU A 38 8.28 -0.91 -0.49
C LEU A 38 9.36 -1.99 -0.36
N PHE A 39 10.54 -1.79 -0.96
CA PHE A 39 11.69 -2.66 -0.73
C PHE A 39 12.18 -2.60 0.73
N GLY A 40 12.23 -1.41 1.32
CA GLY A 40 12.56 -1.27 2.74
C GLY A 40 11.57 -2.01 3.65
N VAL A 41 10.27 -1.95 3.34
CA VAL A 41 9.23 -2.72 4.05
C VAL A 41 9.44 -4.23 3.89
N ALA A 42 9.80 -4.71 2.69
CA ALA A 42 10.09 -6.13 2.47
C ALA A 42 11.26 -6.62 3.35
N VAL A 43 12.31 -5.81 3.50
CA VAL A 43 13.42 -6.14 4.41
C VAL A 43 12.96 -6.20 5.88
N LEU A 44 12.05 -5.31 6.29
CA LEU A 44 11.47 -5.37 7.64
C LEU A 44 10.65 -6.64 7.87
N PHE A 45 9.94 -7.14 6.85
CA PHE A 45 9.25 -8.42 6.94
C PHE A 45 10.23 -9.60 7.08
N VAL A 46 11.35 -9.58 6.35
CA VAL A 46 12.41 -10.62 6.50
C VAL A 46 12.97 -10.60 7.93
N LEU A 47 13.18 -9.43 8.52
CA LEU A 47 13.64 -9.30 9.91
C LEU A 47 12.67 -9.89 10.94
N GLN A 48 11.39 -9.98 10.59
CA GLN A 48 10.36 -10.56 11.45
C GLN A 48 10.06 -12.03 11.09
N GLU A 49 10.97 -12.70 10.36
CA GLU A 49 10.82 -14.10 9.91
C GLU A 49 9.60 -14.32 8.99
N ALA A 50 8.94 -13.24 8.54
CA ALA A 50 7.77 -13.28 7.65
C ALA A 50 8.18 -13.33 6.17
N HIS A 51 8.89 -14.39 5.77
CA HIS A 51 9.49 -14.52 4.44
C HIS A 51 8.46 -14.52 3.32
N PHE A 52 7.30 -15.14 3.52
CA PHE A 52 6.23 -15.15 2.54
C PHE A 52 5.68 -13.74 2.28
N LEU A 53 5.46 -12.95 3.35
CA LEU A 53 5.00 -11.57 3.21
C LEU A 53 6.03 -10.70 2.50
N ALA A 54 7.31 -10.90 2.77
CA ALA A 54 8.39 -10.20 2.07
C ALA A 54 8.38 -10.47 0.56
N LEU A 55 8.18 -11.72 0.15
CA LEU A 55 8.05 -12.08 -1.25
C LEU A 55 6.83 -11.45 -1.91
N VAL A 56 5.67 -11.52 -1.26
CA VAL A 56 4.43 -10.87 -1.74
C VAL A 56 4.62 -9.36 -1.87
N GLN A 57 5.28 -8.72 -0.91
CA GLN A 57 5.58 -7.29 -0.94
C GLN A 57 6.39 -6.91 -2.19
N ILE A 58 7.40 -7.69 -2.55
CA ILE A 58 8.25 -7.40 -3.73
C ILE A 58 7.50 -7.73 -5.02
N VAL A 59 6.92 -8.92 -5.13
CA VAL A 59 6.35 -9.41 -6.40
C VAL A 59 5.04 -8.68 -6.73
N VAL A 60 4.13 -8.57 -5.77
CA VAL A 60 2.80 -8.01 -6.01
C VAL A 60 2.82 -6.49 -5.88
N TYR A 61 3.28 -5.96 -4.74
CA TYR A 61 3.20 -4.52 -4.50
C TYR A 61 4.22 -3.74 -5.33
N ALA A 62 5.50 -4.03 -5.21
CA ALA A 62 6.53 -3.31 -5.94
C ALA A 62 6.57 -3.69 -7.42
N GLY A 63 6.40 -4.98 -7.75
CA GLY A 63 6.48 -5.50 -9.11
C GLY A 63 5.20 -5.28 -9.91
N ALA A 64 4.07 -5.81 -9.50
CA ALA A 64 2.86 -5.77 -10.31
C ALA A 64 2.12 -4.43 -10.19
N ILE A 65 1.78 -3.99 -8.97
CA ILE A 65 0.90 -2.83 -8.77
C ILE A 65 1.61 -1.52 -9.12
N VAL A 66 2.80 -1.28 -8.58
CA VAL A 66 3.48 0.02 -8.81
C VAL A 66 4.01 0.13 -10.24
N VAL A 67 4.48 -0.97 -10.83
CA VAL A 67 4.91 -0.97 -12.24
C VAL A 67 3.73 -0.73 -13.18
N LEU A 68 2.56 -1.36 -12.91
CA LEU A 68 1.33 -1.07 -13.65
C LEU A 68 0.93 0.40 -13.52
N PHE A 69 0.99 0.95 -12.31
CA PHE A 69 0.67 2.35 -12.04
C PHE A 69 1.64 3.30 -12.77
N LEU A 70 2.94 3.00 -12.76
CA LEU A 70 3.96 3.71 -13.53
C LEU A 70 3.65 3.71 -15.03
N PHE A 71 3.28 2.55 -15.57
CA PHE A 71 2.95 2.39 -16.97
C PHE A 71 1.72 3.26 -17.35
N VAL A 72 0.69 3.24 -16.52
CA VAL A 72 -0.51 4.07 -16.74
C VAL A 72 -0.18 5.57 -16.70
N ILE A 73 0.57 6.02 -15.72
CA ILE A 73 0.99 7.44 -15.61
C ILE A 73 1.80 7.87 -16.85
N MET A 74 2.70 7.01 -17.29
CA MET A 74 3.52 7.27 -18.46
C MET A 74 2.69 7.34 -19.74
N LEU A 75 1.66 6.48 -19.89
CA LEU A 75 0.75 6.52 -21.04
C LEU A 75 -0.16 7.76 -21.04
N LEU A 76 -0.61 8.19 -19.86
CA LEU A 76 -1.44 9.40 -19.73
C LEU A 76 -0.66 10.68 -19.95
N GLY A 77 0.69 10.62 -20.01
CA GLY A 77 1.52 11.78 -20.27
C GLY A 77 1.46 12.85 -19.17
N VAL A 78 1.18 12.47 -17.94
CA VAL A 78 1.04 13.37 -16.76
C VAL A 78 2.39 14.04 -16.38
N ASP A 79 3.34 14.11 -17.28
CA ASP A 79 4.66 14.74 -17.06
C ASP A 79 4.64 16.26 -17.32
N SER A 80 3.48 16.82 -17.71
CA SER A 80 3.30 18.25 -17.85
C SER A 80 3.20 18.88 -16.47
N THR A 81 4.21 19.66 -16.13
CA THR A 81 4.19 20.63 -15.02
C THR A 81 3.15 21.72 -15.37
N GLU A 82 1.86 21.39 -15.23
CA GLU A 82 0.88 22.45 -15.09
C GLU A 82 1.22 23.17 -13.80
N ASP A 83 1.38 24.49 -13.92
CA ASP A 83 1.64 25.39 -12.79
C ASP A 83 0.53 25.21 -11.73
N LEU A 84 0.76 24.32 -10.77
CA LEU A 84 -0.02 24.21 -9.53
C LEU A 84 0.24 25.44 -8.62
N ALA A 85 0.52 26.59 -9.23
CA ALA A 85 0.83 27.83 -8.53
C ALA A 85 -0.41 28.50 -7.90
N VAL A 86 -1.59 27.96 -8.10
CA VAL A 86 -2.82 28.46 -7.45
C VAL A 86 -3.26 27.44 -6.42
N GLU A 87 -2.68 27.48 -5.22
CA GLU A 87 -3.29 26.86 -4.04
C GLU A 87 -4.52 27.69 -3.62
N PRO A 88 -5.75 27.22 -3.87
CA PRO A 88 -6.94 28.02 -3.58
C PRO A 88 -7.21 28.21 -2.09
N LEU A 89 -6.47 27.53 -1.19
CA LEU A 89 -6.76 27.50 0.25
C LEU A 89 -5.47 27.50 1.09
N ALA A 90 -4.83 28.65 1.24
CA ALA A 90 -3.64 28.80 2.08
C ALA A 90 -3.84 28.36 3.55
N GLY A 91 -5.08 28.38 4.06
CA GLY A 91 -5.43 27.91 5.41
C GLY A 91 -5.41 26.39 5.57
N GLN A 92 -5.62 25.64 4.50
CA GLN A 92 -5.68 24.17 4.55
C GLN A 92 -4.32 23.52 4.84
N ARG A 93 -3.24 24.16 4.42
CA ARG A 93 -1.87 23.71 4.68
C ARG A 93 -1.54 23.75 6.18
N VAL A 94 -1.95 24.81 6.87
CA VAL A 94 -1.75 24.92 8.33
C VAL A 94 -2.60 23.86 9.05
N GLY A 95 -3.86 23.68 8.63
CA GLY A 95 -4.72 22.63 9.18
C GLY A 95 -4.15 21.22 9.01
N ALA A 96 -3.61 20.91 7.82
CA ALA A 96 -2.99 19.62 7.56
C ALA A 96 -1.75 19.37 8.43
N VAL A 97 -0.89 20.38 8.61
CA VAL A 97 0.29 20.29 9.48
C VAL A 97 -0.12 20.10 10.95
N VAL A 98 -1.14 20.83 11.41
CA VAL A 98 -1.62 20.71 12.81
C VAL A 98 -2.24 19.32 13.04
N ILE A 99 -3.06 18.82 12.13
CA ILE A 99 -3.67 17.49 12.26
C ILE A 99 -2.58 16.41 12.18
N GLY A 100 -1.63 16.52 11.26
CA GLY A 100 -0.50 15.59 11.14
C GLY A 100 0.36 15.57 12.41
N ALA A 101 0.70 16.74 12.95
CA ALA A 101 1.47 16.85 14.19
C ALA A 101 0.70 16.29 15.41
N LEU A 102 -0.62 16.54 15.48
CA LEU A 102 -1.46 16.00 16.54
C LEU A 102 -1.55 14.48 16.46
N THR A 103 -1.73 13.92 15.26
CA THR A 103 -1.76 12.47 15.06
C THR A 103 -0.42 11.84 15.45
N LEU A 104 0.69 12.43 15.03
CA LEU A 104 2.03 11.98 15.39
C LEU A 104 2.26 12.04 16.90
N ALA A 105 1.87 13.14 17.54
CA ALA A 105 1.98 13.30 19.00
C ALA A 105 1.13 12.26 19.75
N LEU A 106 -0.06 11.92 19.24
CA LEU A 106 -0.94 10.92 19.82
C LEU A 106 -0.34 9.51 19.71
N VAL A 107 0.24 9.17 18.55
CA VAL A 107 0.91 7.88 18.34
C VAL A 107 2.17 7.77 19.21
N LEU A 108 3.03 8.78 19.22
CA LEU A 108 4.22 8.80 20.04
C LEU A 108 3.86 8.83 21.54
N GLY A 109 2.87 9.62 21.93
CA GLY A 109 2.37 9.67 23.31
C GLY A 109 1.86 8.31 23.77
N GLY A 110 1.07 7.62 22.94
CA GLY A 110 0.64 6.25 23.20
C GLY A 110 1.81 5.28 23.40
N LEU A 111 2.82 5.34 22.53
CA LEU A 111 4.04 4.52 22.66
C LEU A 111 4.84 4.83 23.93
N PHE A 112 4.98 6.11 24.30
CA PHE A 112 5.75 6.52 25.50
C PHE A 112 4.98 6.29 26.81
N LEU A 113 3.64 6.47 26.80
CA LEU A 113 2.82 6.19 27.98
C LEU A 113 2.62 4.69 28.21
N SER A 114 2.62 3.89 27.16
CA SER A 114 2.50 2.44 27.26
C SER A 114 3.78 1.76 27.75
N GLY A 115 4.88 2.48 27.98
CA GLY A 115 6.16 2.03 28.57
C GLY A 115 6.69 0.68 28.07
N PRO A 116 8.00 0.42 28.06
CA PRO A 116 8.56 -0.87 27.65
C PRO A 116 8.35 -2.00 28.68
N GLY A 117 7.35 -1.87 29.56
CA GLY A 117 7.08 -2.78 30.68
C GLY A 117 5.60 -3.17 30.85
N GLY A 118 4.73 -2.80 29.93
CA GLY A 118 3.38 -3.37 29.91
C GLY A 118 3.45 -4.77 29.30
N ASP A 119 3.20 -5.80 30.10
CA ASP A 119 3.21 -7.22 29.72
C ASP A 119 2.30 -7.59 28.54
N ASP A 120 1.56 -6.67 28.03
CA ASP A 120 0.56 -6.92 26.96
C ASP A 120 0.67 -5.90 25.85
N GLY A 121 1.72 -5.58 25.22
CA GLY A 121 1.90 -4.82 23.98
C GLY A 121 0.66 -4.26 23.23
N SER A 122 -0.47 -4.17 23.91
CA SER A 122 -1.74 -3.69 23.41
C SER A 122 -1.89 -2.22 23.72
N VAL A 123 -1.70 -1.40 22.69
CA VAL A 123 -2.31 -0.06 22.67
C VAL A 123 -3.81 -0.30 22.75
N ALA A 124 -4.39 -0.15 23.94
CA ALA A 124 -5.80 -0.36 24.21
C ALA A 124 -6.65 0.77 23.59
N LEU A 125 -6.64 0.87 22.26
CA LEU A 125 -7.56 1.74 21.54
C LEU A 125 -8.95 1.12 21.37
N THR A 126 -9.10 -0.15 21.68
CA THR A 126 -10.38 -0.86 21.55
C THR A 126 -10.55 -1.94 22.60
N GLY A 127 -10.59 -1.69 23.86
CA GLY A 127 -11.14 -2.53 24.96
C GLY A 127 -11.23 -4.07 24.78
N GLN A 128 -10.57 -4.65 23.81
CA GLN A 128 -10.50 -6.09 23.63
C GLN A 128 -9.15 -6.59 24.14
N PRO A 129 -9.14 -7.58 25.01
CA PRO A 129 -7.90 -8.22 25.42
C PRO A 129 -7.25 -8.79 24.16
N SER A 130 -6.11 -8.24 23.79
CA SER A 130 -5.27 -8.81 22.75
C SER A 130 -4.94 -10.23 23.16
N ARG A 131 -5.62 -11.21 22.56
CA ARG A 131 -5.14 -12.56 22.56
C ARG A 131 -3.87 -12.57 21.71
N THR A 132 -2.77 -12.11 22.30
CA THR A 132 -1.44 -12.46 21.82
C THR A 132 -1.33 -13.97 22.00
N ARG A 133 -1.86 -14.69 21.01
CA ARG A 133 -1.62 -16.10 20.89
C ARG A 133 -0.17 -16.16 20.42
N THR A 134 0.73 -16.34 21.36
CA THR A 134 2.07 -16.84 21.04
C THR A 134 1.80 -18.18 20.37
N LEU A 135 1.75 -18.18 19.03
CA LEU A 135 1.77 -19.43 18.28
C LEU A 135 3.15 -19.98 18.56
N GLU A 136 3.22 -20.95 19.48
CA GLU A 136 4.37 -21.83 19.53
C GLU A 136 4.41 -22.50 18.16
N ILE A 137 5.32 -22.01 17.32
CA ILE A 137 5.55 -22.59 15.99
C ILE A 137 6.12 -23.98 16.27
N PRO A 138 5.40 -25.05 15.93
CA PRO A 138 5.94 -26.39 16.08
C PRO A 138 7.23 -26.49 15.27
N GLU A 139 8.28 -27.02 15.87
CA GLU A 139 9.56 -27.21 15.20
C GLU A 139 9.35 -27.97 13.88
N GLY A 140 9.64 -27.29 12.75
CA GLY A 140 9.49 -27.86 11.40
C GLY A 140 8.33 -27.33 10.56
N GLN A 141 7.44 -26.47 11.08
CA GLN A 141 6.43 -25.79 10.26
C GLN A 141 6.97 -24.45 9.75
N GLY A 142 6.88 -24.26 8.45
CA GLY A 142 7.23 -23.00 7.81
C GLY A 142 6.16 -21.93 8.00
N ASP A 143 6.54 -20.66 7.82
CA ASP A 143 5.65 -19.50 7.82
C ASP A 143 4.44 -19.68 6.87
N VAL A 144 4.65 -20.35 5.74
CA VAL A 144 3.62 -20.65 4.72
C VAL A 144 2.60 -21.67 5.22
N ASP A 145 3.04 -22.68 5.96
CA ASP A 145 2.14 -23.74 6.48
C ASP A 145 1.16 -23.18 7.51
N LEU A 146 1.64 -22.33 8.42
CA LEU A 146 0.81 -21.65 9.41
C LEU A 146 -0.21 -20.71 8.75
N LEU A 147 0.24 -19.96 7.75
CA LEU A 147 -0.63 -19.07 6.99
C LEU A 147 -1.69 -19.85 6.21
N ALA A 148 -1.31 -20.97 5.59
CA ALA A 148 -2.23 -21.82 4.86
C ALA A 148 -3.29 -22.42 5.78
N ASP A 149 -2.88 -22.93 6.95
CA ASP A 149 -3.84 -23.50 7.91
C ASP A 149 -4.83 -22.45 8.41
N ASP A 150 -4.37 -21.25 8.76
CA ASP A 150 -5.27 -20.19 9.23
C ASP A 150 -6.19 -19.67 8.11
N LEU A 151 -5.69 -19.59 6.88
CA LEU A 151 -6.44 -19.12 5.74
C LEU A 151 -7.53 -20.10 5.30
N PHE A 152 -7.19 -21.38 5.19
CA PHE A 152 -8.11 -22.41 4.67
C PHE A 152 -8.98 -23.06 5.73
N SER A 153 -8.61 -23.00 7.02
CA SER A 153 -9.43 -23.55 8.11
C SER A 153 -10.33 -22.51 8.77
N ARG A 154 -9.83 -21.30 9.02
CA ARG A 154 -10.56 -20.26 9.77
C ARG A 154 -11.14 -19.16 8.91
N ASN A 155 -10.41 -18.76 7.87
CA ASN A 155 -10.73 -17.60 7.07
C ASN A 155 -11.09 -17.95 5.62
N LEU A 156 -11.58 -19.17 5.37
CA LEU A 156 -11.95 -19.65 4.04
C LEU A 156 -12.92 -18.71 3.33
N LEU A 157 -13.91 -18.19 4.04
CA LEU A 157 -14.90 -17.28 3.47
C LEU A 157 -14.27 -15.95 3.02
N ALA A 158 -13.32 -15.42 3.78
CA ALA A 158 -12.59 -14.21 3.38
C ALA A 158 -11.70 -14.48 2.15
N PHE A 159 -11.06 -15.65 2.09
CA PHE A 159 -10.28 -16.07 0.94
C PHE A 159 -11.14 -16.19 -0.33
N GLU A 160 -12.31 -16.85 -0.23
CA GLU A 160 -13.25 -16.99 -1.34
C GLU A 160 -13.80 -15.62 -1.81
N ALA A 161 -14.12 -14.73 -0.86
CA ALA A 161 -14.58 -13.39 -1.17
C ALA A 161 -13.52 -12.56 -1.90
N THR A 162 -12.23 -12.68 -1.54
CA THR A 162 -11.14 -12.00 -2.26
C THR A 162 -10.92 -12.57 -3.65
N ALA A 163 -11.04 -13.88 -3.83
CA ALA A 163 -10.95 -14.53 -5.14
C ALA A 163 -12.09 -14.05 -6.07
N LEU A 164 -13.33 -13.97 -5.54
CA LEU A 164 -14.47 -13.44 -6.26
C LEU A 164 -14.25 -11.96 -6.62
N LEU A 165 -13.75 -11.15 -5.69
CA LEU A 165 -13.43 -9.74 -5.92
C LEU A 165 -12.42 -9.56 -7.06
N LEU A 166 -11.35 -10.36 -7.09
CA LEU A 166 -10.35 -10.33 -8.16
C LEU A 166 -10.96 -10.70 -9.51
N THR A 167 -11.84 -11.71 -9.55
CA THR A 167 -12.55 -12.11 -10.76
C THR A 167 -13.44 -10.98 -11.27
N ILE A 168 -14.24 -10.38 -10.40
CA ILE A 168 -15.12 -9.26 -10.75
C ILE A 168 -14.30 -8.05 -11.22
N ALA A 169 -13.20 -7.74 -10.56
CA ALA A 169 -12.32 -6.63 -10.95
C ALA A 169 -11.74 -6.84 -12.35
N THR A 170 -11.27 -8.05 -12.66
CA THR A 170 -10.72 -8.39 -13.97
C THR A 170 -11.78 -8.31 -15.07
N VAL A 171 -12.95 -8.91 -14.86
CA VAL A 171 -14.08 -8.86 -15.81
C VAL A 171 -14.56 -7.41 -15.98
N GLY A 172 -14.70 -6.65 -14.89
CA GLY A 172 -15.10 -5.25 -14.92
C GLY A 172 -14.13 -4.37 -15.71
N ALA A 173 -12.82 -4.57 -15.54
CA ALA A 173 -11.80 -3.86 -16.32
C ALA A 173 -11.94 -4.13 -17.82
N VAL A 174 -12.11 -5.39 -18.23
CA VAL A 174 -12.28 -5.78 -19.63
C VAL A 174 -13.58 -5.22 -20.22
N VAL A 175 -14.68 -5.27 -19.48
CA VAL A 175 -15.99 -4.75 -19.93
C VAL A 175 -15.94 -3.23 -20.13
N LEU A 176 -15.29 -2.50 -19.22
CA LEU A 176 -15.14 -1.03 -19.33
C LEU A 176 -14.36 -0.63 -20.59
N VAL A 177 -13.29 -1.33 -20.91
CA VAL A 177 -12.48 -1.05 -22.11
C VAL A 177 -13.30 -1.35 -23.38
N ARG A 178 -14.03 -2.46 -23.38
CA ARG A 178 -14.83 -2.87 -24.55
C ARG A 178 -15.99 -1.91 -24.84
N ASN A 179 -16.64 -1.37 -23.82
CA ASN A 179 -17.80 -0.49 -23.99
C ASN A 179 -17.42 0.87 -24.59
N ARG A 180 -16.24 1.40 -24.27
CA ARG A 180 -15.73 2.65 -24.87
C ARG A 180 -15.44 2.51 -26.36
N GLY A 181 -14.90 1.37 -26.80
CA GLY A 181 -14.63 1.13 -28.21
C GLY A 181 -15.88 1.00 -29.09
N ALA A 182 -17.04 0.65 -28.51
CA ALA A 182 -18.30 0.58 -29.23
C ALA A 182 -18.97 1.97 -29.42
N GLU A 183 -18.76 2.88 -28.49
CA GLU A 183 -19.33 4.24 -28.55
C GLU A 183 -18.59 5.13 -29.56
N ASP A 184 -17.27 4.98 -29.66
CA ASP A 184 -16.46 5.71 -30.67
C ASP A 184 -16.76 5.29 -32.10
N LEU A 185 -17.20 4.06 -32.36
CA LEU A 185 -17.57 3.56 -33.67
C LEU A 185 -18.93 4.07 -34.15
N VAL A 186 -19.81 4.50 -33.25
CA VAL A 186 -21.15 5.02 -33.56
C VAL A 186 -21.11 6.50 -33.94
N VAL A 187 -20.08 7.23 -33.46
CA VAL A 187 -19.95 8.69 -33.74
C VAL A 187 -19.32 8.99 -35.08
N ASP A 188 -18.64 8.04 -35.72
CA ASP A 188 -17.93 8.23 -37.00
C ASP A 188 -18.74 7.85 -38.25
N GLU A 189 -20.07 7.65 -38.19
CA GLU A 189 -20.89 7.63 -39.41
C GLU A 189 -21.09 9.05 -39.90
N PRO A 190 -20.39 9.52 -40.96
CA PRO A 190 -20.67 10.81 -41.59
C PRO A 190 -22.05 10.75 -42.18
N GLY A 191 -22.95 11.57 -41.64
CA GLY A 191 -24.31 11.68 -42.11
C GLY A 191 -24.41 11.68 -43.65
N THR A 192 -25.16 10.75 -44.19
CA THR A 192 -25.65 10.76 -45.56
C THR A 192 -26.36 12.08 -45.78
N ALA A 193 -25.67 13.00 -46.44
CA ALA A 193 -26.26 14.19 -46.99
C ALA A 193 -27.31 13.73 -48.02
N THR A 194 -28.58 13.77 -47.65
CA THR A 194 -29.68 13.71 -48.60
C THR A 194 -29.77 15.06 -49.27
N SER A 195 -29.44 15.07 -50.57
CA SER A 195 -29.74 16.08 -51.55
C SER A 195 -31.24 16.33 -51.69
#